data_c2261fd0d12b1cec1a729461cb9364d0
#
_entry.id   c2261fd0d12b1cec1a729461cb9364d0
#
_cell.length_a   1.000
_cell.length_b   1.000
_cell.length_c   1.000
_cell.angle_alpha   90.00
_cell.angle_beta   90.00
_cell.angle_gamma   90.00
#
_symmetry.space_group_name_H-M   'P 1'
#
loop_
_entity.id
_entity.type
_entity.pdbx_description
1 polymer ?
#
loop_
_entity_poly.entity_id
_entity_poly.type
_entity_poly.pdbx_seq_one_letter_code
_entity_poly.pdbx_strand_id
1 'polypeptide(L)'
;MEALAGRWNTGFQACIQLLRARMRHLPPRLQTERIVFIESYLGAVLAARETRLADDSRAHSIWSTTEVLDHFVHTICAIVTAPAPDPS
;
A
#
# COMPACT_ATOMS: atom_id res chain seq x y z
N MET A 1 -5.94 -9.80 -21.98
CA MET A 1 -6.43 -9.38 -20.66
C MET A 1 -6.44 -10.49 -19.64
N GLU A 2 -6.92 -11.68 -20.02
CA GLU A 2 -6.97 -12.79 -19.08
C GLU A 2 -5.58 -13.21 -18.58
N ALA A 3 -4.59 -13.27 -19.46
CA ALA A 3 -3.23 -13.64 -19.05
C ALA A 3 -2.65 -12.61 -18.07
N LEU A 4 -2.95 -11.34 -18.30
CA LEU A 4 -2.48 -10.28 -17.39
C LEU A 4 -3.21 -10.36 -16.06
N ALA A 5 -4.52 -10.60 -16.09
CA ALA A 5 -5.30 -10.74 -14.88
C ALA A 5 -4.82 -11.92 -14.03
N GLY A 6 -4.48 -13.04 -14.70
CA GLY A 6 -3.94 -14.21 -13.99
C GLY A 6 -2.61 -13.91 -13.32
N ARG A 7 -1.73 -13.19 -14.01
CA ARG A 7 -0.45 -12.77 -13.41
C ARG A 7 -0.64 -11.85 -12.22
N TRP A 8 -1.59 -10.91 -12.34
CA TRP A 8 -1.96 -10.03 -11.22
C TRP A 8 -2.45 -10.83 -10.03
N ASN A 9 -3.36 -11.79 -10.27
CA ASN A 9 -3.89 -12.59 -9.17
C ASN A 9 -2.82 -13.36 -8.44
N THR A 10 -1.87 -13.96 -9.16
CA THR A 10 -0.80 -14.73 -8.54
C THR A 10 0.09 -13.82 -7.71
N GLY A 11 0.55 -12.71 -8.29
CA GLY A 11 1.41 -11.77 -7.58
C GLY A 11 0.68 -11.10 -6.42
N PHE A 12 -0.57 -10.71 -6.64
CA PHE A 12 -1.39 -10.07 -5.62
C PHE A 12 -1.60 -11.01 -4.43
N GLN A 13 -1.94 -12.27 -4.69
CA GLN A 13 -2.14 -13.23 -3.62
C GLN A 13 -0.86 -13.51 -2.84
N ALA A 14 0.28 -13.55 -3.52
CA ALA A 14 1.56 -13.71 -2.84
C ALA A 14 1.82 -12.53 -1.90
N CYS A 15 1.56 -11.31 -2.34
CA CYS A 15 1.69 -10.12 -1.51
C CYS A 15 0.74 -10.17 -0.31
N ILE A 16 -0.52 -10.58 -0.53
CA ILE A 16 -1.50 -10.71 0.54
C ILE A 16 -1.02 -11.71 1.59
N GLN A 17 -0.48 -12.85 1.16
CA GLN A 17 0.02 -13.84 2.09
C GLN A 17 1.20 -13.33 2.91
N LEU A 18 2.10 -12.58 2.27
CA LEU A 18 3.22 -11.96 2.98
C LEU A 18 2.72 -10.94 4.00
N LEU A 19 1.75 -10.12 3.62
CA LEU A 19 1.18 -9.15 4.54
C LEU A 19 0.51 -9.83 5.73
N ARG A 20 -0.25 -10.89 5.49
CA ARG A 20 -0.89 -11.62 6.57
C ARG A 20 0.14 -12.25 7.51
N ALA A 21 1.25 -12.75 6.96
CA ALA A 21 2.32 -13.31 7.78
C ALA A 21 2.92 -12.26 8.71
N ARG A 22 2.98 -11.01 8.26
CA ARG A 22 3.49 -9.90 9.08
C ARG A 22 2.47 -9.36 10.06
N MET A 23 1.20 -9.75 9.92
CA MET A 23 0.11 -9.29 10.78
C MET A 23 -0.44 -10.39 11.68
N ARG A 24 0.40 -11.37 12.05
CA ARG A 24 -0.03 -12.48 12.90
C ARG A 24 -0.53 -12.02 14.26
N HIS A 25 -0.13 -10.85 14.70
CA HIS A 25 -0.60 -10.27 15.96
C HIS A 25 -2.05 -9.80 15.89
N LEU A 26 -2.67 -9.84 14.72
CA LEU A 26 -4.03 -9.37 14.50
C LEU A 26 -4.95 -10.55 14.17
N PRO A 27 -6.22 -10.50 14.61
CA PRO A 27 -7.21 -11.48 14.15
C PRO A 27 -7.46 -11.32 12.64
N PRO A 28 -7.93 -12.40 11.97
CA PRO A 28 -8.08 -12.37 10.51
C PRO A 28 -8.94 -11.21 9.99
N ARG A 29 -9.98 -10.83 10.73
CA ARG A 29 -10.82 -9.71 10.33
C ARG A 29 -10.03 -8.41 10.23
N LEU A 30 -9.21 -8.13 11.24
CA LEU A 30 -8.40 -6.91 11.23
C LEU A 30 -7.29 -6.97 10.18
N GLN A 31 -6.76 -8.16 9.91
CA GLN A 31 -5.81 -8.32 8.82
C GLN A 31 -6.43 -7.92 7.49
N THR A 32 -7.65 -8.39 7.23
CA THR A 32 -8.37 -8.07 6.00
C THR A 32 -8.64 -6.58 5.90
N GLU A 33 -9.10 -5.97 6.99
CA GLU A 33 -9.36 -4.53 7.01
C GLU A 33 -8.09 -3.73 6.70
N ARG A 34 -6.96 -4.11 7.28
CA ARG A 34 -5.70 -3.41 7.02
C ARG A 34 -5.21 -3.59 5.60
N ILE A 35 -5.43 -4.75 5.02
CA ILE A 35 -5.10 -4.97 3.61
C ILE A 35 -5.91 -4.04 2.72
N VAL A 36 -7.20 -3.88 3.02
CA VAL A 36 -8.05 -2.94 2.28
C VAL A 36 -7.55 -1.50 2.45
N PHE A 37 -7.16 -1.11 3.66
CA PHE A 37 -6.61 0.23 3.91
C PHE A 37 -5.32 0.45 3.12
N ILE A 38 -4.41 -0.52 3.14
CA ILE A 38 -3.14 -0.43 2.42
C ILE A 38 -3.40 -0.30 0.91
N GLU A 39 -4.30 -1.12 0.38
CA GLU A 39 -4.65 -1.10 -1.04
C GLU A 39 -5.22 0.25 -1.44
N SER A 40 -6.12 0.78 -0.62
CA SER A 40 -6.74 2.08 -0.89
C SER A 40 -5.71 3.21 -0.79
N TYR A 41 -4.87 3.18 0.22
CA TYR A 41 -3.83 4.17 0.42
C TYR A 41 -2.82 4.14 -0.73
N LEU A 42 -2.36 2.95 -1.09
CA LEU A 42 -1.42 2.77 -2.19
C LEU A 42 -1.99 3.31 -3.51
N GLY A 43 -3.25 2.95 -3.81
CA GLY A 43 -3.90 3.42 -5.02
C GLY A 43 -4.02 4.92 -5.08
N ALA A 44 -4.42 5.55 -3.97
CA ALA A 44 -4.58 6.99 -3.90
C ALA A 44 -3.24 7.72 -4.05
N VAL A 45 -2.20 7.22 -3.38
CA VAL A 45 -0.88 7.85 -3.42
C VAL A 45 -0.28 7.73 -4.82
N LEU A 46 -0.39 6.57 -5.45
CA LEU A 46 0.15 6.38 -6.80
C LEU A 46 -0.60 7.22 -7.82
N ALA A 47 -1.92 7.33 -7.69
CA ALA A 47 -2.72 8.18 -8.58
C ALA A 47 -2.33 9.66 -8.41
N ALA A 48 -2.15 10.10 -7.18
CA ALA A 48 -1.73 11.48 -6.91
C ALA A 48 -0.34 11.75 -7.50
N ARG A 49 0.57 10.79 -7.36
CA ARG A 49 1.91 10.91 -7.93
C ARG A 49 1.87 11.04 -9.44
N GLU A 50 1.10 10.19 -10.10
CA GLU A 50 0.97 10.24 -11.57
C GLU A 50 0.40 11.56 -12.04
N THR A 51 -0.64 12.05 -11.36
CA THR A 51 -1.26 13.33 -11.70
C THR A 51 -0.27 14.48 -11.57
N ARG A 52 0.51 14.49 -10.49
CA ARG A 52 1.49 15.56 -10.26
C ARG A 52 2.64 15.49 -11.25
N LEU A 53 3.14 14.30 -11.56
CA LEU A 53 4.25 14.15 -12.51
C LEU A 53 3.83 14.48 -13.94
N ALA A 54 2.55 14.32 -14.28
CA ALA A 54 2.03 14.67 -15.59
C ALA A 54 1.82 16.18 -15.76
N ASP A 55 1.86 16.95 -14.69
CA ASP A 55 1.67 18.39 -14.74
C ASP A 55 3.01 19.09 -14.98
N ASP A 56 3.26 19.49 -16.21
CA ASP A 56 4.53 20.13 -16.61
C ASP A 56 4.66 21.58 -16.14
N SER A 57 3.58 22.16 -15.59
CA SER A 57 3.57 23.57 -15.23
C SER A 57 4.22 23.86 -13.89
N ARG A 58 4.58 22.83 -13.12
CA ARG A 58 5.11 23.00 -11.76
C ARG A 58 6.30 22.09 -11.52
N ALA A 59 7.17 22.51 -10.59
CA ALA A 59 8.20 21.65 -10.07
C ALA A 59 7.57 20.58 -9.15
N HIS A 60 8.09 19.37 -9.22
CA HIS A 60 7.54 18.24 -8.46
C HIS A 60 8.51 17.80 -7.37
N SER A 61 8.88 18.74 -6.49
CA SER A 61 9.91 18.47 -5.48
C SER A 61 9.54 17.30 -4.55
N ILE A 62 8.24 17.14 -4.26
CA ILE A 62 7.80 16.04 -3.40
C ILE A 62 7.97 14.69 -4.09
N TRP A 63 7.50 14.60 -5.34
CA TRP A 63 7.41 13.31 -6.03
C TRP A 63 8.67 12.93 -6.81
N SER A 64 9.65 13.82 -6.87
CA SER A 64 10.87 13.58 -7.65
C SER A 64 12.02 13.03 -6.83
N THR A 65 11.84 12.80 -5.53
CA THR A 65 12.90 12.29 -4.66
C THR A 65 12.59 10.86 -4.23
N THR A 66 13.66 10.08 -4.04
CA THR A 66 13.51 8.74 -3.49
C THR A 66 13.12 8.76 -2.02
N GLU A 67 13.42 9.86 -1.33
CA GLU A 67 13.08 10.03 0.08
C GLU A 67 11.58 9.93 0.32
N VAL A 68 10.77 10.47 -0.60
CA VAL A 68 9.31 10.38 -0.49
C VAL A 68 8.85 8.94 -0.62
N LEU A 69 9.43 8.19 -1.55
CA LEU A 69 9.09 6.79 -1.72
C LEU A 69 9.49 5.97 -0.50
N ASP A 70 10.65 6.24 0.06
CA ASP A 70 11.10 5.58 1.28
C ASP A 70 10.16 5.89 2.45
N HIS A 71 9.73 7.14 2.56
CA HIS A 71 8.78 7.55 3.59
C HIS A 71 7.44 6.85 3.41
N PHE A 72 6.98 6.73 2.17
CA PHE A 72 5.74 6.04 1.86
C PHE A 72 5.80 4.56 2.28
N VAL A 73 6.91 3.88 1.94
CA VAL A 73 7.11 2.49 2.37
C VAL A 73 7.11 2.40 3.89
N HIS A 74 7.75 3.35 4.56
CA HIS A 74 7.79 3.39 6.02
C HIS A 74 6.37 3.50 6.61
N THR A 75 5.51 4.33 6.02
CA THR A 75 4.14 4.47 6.52
C THR A 75 3.31 3.21 6.29
N ILE A 76 3.53 2.52 5.17
CA ILE A 76 2.86 1.24 4.94
C ILE A 76 3.31 0.19 5.96
N CYS A 77 4.60 0.15 6.26
CA CYS A 77 5.11 -0.74 7.29
C CYS A 77 4.48 -0.45 8.65
N ALA A 78 4.27 0.82 8.97
CA ALA A 78 3.61 1.21 10.21
C ALA A 78 2.17 0.70 10.26
N ILE A 79 1.45 0.74 9.15
CA ILE A 79 0.10 0.20 9.09
C ILE A 79 0.10 -1.30 9.37
N VAL A 80 1.07 -2.02 8.78
CA VAL A 80 1.16 -3.47 8.94
C VAL A 80 1.48 -3.85 10.39
N THR A 81 2.35 -3.09 11.03
CA THR A 81 2.87 -3.46 12.35
C THR A 81 2.10 -2.86 13.52
N ALA A 82 1.18 -1.92 13.27
CA ALA A 82 0.42 -1.31 14.35
C ALA A 82 -0.33 -2.37 15.16
N PRO A 83 -0.40 -2.21 16.49
CA PRO A 83 -1.16 -3.16 17.31
C PRO A 83 -2.65 -3.08 17.04
N ALA A 84 -3.39 -4.09 17.49
CA ALA A 84 -4.85 -4.05 17.40
C ALA A 84 -5.39 -2.91 18.25
N PRO A 85 -6.49 -2.26 17.82
CA PRO A 85 -7.11 -1.24 18.66
C PRO A 85 -7.65 -1.87 19.94
N ASP A 86 -7.71 -1.06 21.00
CA ASP A 86 -8.26 -1.53 22.27
C ASP A 86 -9.73 -1.89 22.10
N PRO A 87 -10.16 -3.04 22.63
CA PRO A 87 -11.57 -3.39 22.62
C PRO A 87 -12.31 -2.52 23.65
N SER A 88 -13.08 -1.60 23.17
CA SER A 88 -13.79 -0.69 24.07
C SER A 88 -15.28 -0.84 23.93
#